data_d526185853705d964835e6de97d46d7d
#
_entry.id   d526185853705d964835e6de97d46d7d
#
_cell.length_a   1.000
_cell.length_b   1.000
_cell.length_c   1.000
_cell.angle_alpha   90.00
_cell.angle_beta   90.00
_cell.angle_gamma   90.00
#
_symmetry.space_group_name_H-M   'P 1'
#
loop_
_entity.id
_entity.type
_entity.pdbx_description
1 polymer ?
#
loop_
_entity_poly.entity_id
_entity_poly.type
_entity_poly.pdbx_seq_one_letter_code
_entity_poly.pdbx_strand_id
1 'polypeptide(L)'
;ESAMMNSNLNLAKLPECVCEMRYIDSALLTPCAEYQRVLRTRKVEEISATFSEYVANEPRVSYRDGRYHVFDGQNTIEARIACNGGHDLPILCKVFHGLSKKDEALLFAVQTGISTDLTAGERLRADIVAEDEDACAFVAATEATGATFALDGIRAEWKIYCIRSAYYIYKNYGSDIYQEALKIIVEAWWGDSDSFLSGILHGVTRFVAMYRDEYSRERLIARLSTVHPKTITKNARKDTGNTADRHMKQILEIYNGSSRSLSLPVKR
;
A
#
# COMPACT_ATOMS: atom_id res chain seq x y z
N GLU A 1 -1.29 -18.38 -4.20
CA GLU A 1 -0.86 -17.05 -4.74
C GLU A 1 -1.60 -15.85 -4.13
N SER A 2 -2.32 -16.03 -3.04
CA SER A 2 -3.07 -14.93 -2.38
C SER A 2 -2.76 -14.82 -0.89
N ALA A 3 -1.51 -15.05 -0.49
CA ALA A 3 -1.06 -14.78 0.87
C ALA A 3 -0.46 -13.37 0.94
N MET A 4 -1.25 -12.37 0.54
CA MET A 4 -0.87 -10.99 0.72
C MET A 4 -1.53 -10.44 1.96
N MET A 5 -0.67 -10.04 2.93
CA MET A 5 -1.08 -9.30 4.12
C MET A 5 -2.39 -9.88 4.73
N ASN A 6 -2.47 -11.19 4.89
CA ASN A 6 -3.35 -11.78 5.86
C ASN A 6 -2.67 -11.57 7.22
N SER A 7 -2.60 -10.32 7.67
CA SER A 7 -2.55 -10.09 9.08
C SER A 7 -3.76 -10.86 9.63
N ASN A 8 -3.53 -11.82 10.50
CA ASN A 8 -4.58 -12.37 11.35
C ASN A 8 -5.06 -11.20 12.22
N LEU A 9 -5.93 -10.33 11.62
CA LEU A 9 -6.53 -9.20 12.30
C LEU A 9 -7.24 -9.77 13.51
N ASN A 10 -6.61 -9.65 14.67
CA ASN A 10 -7.06 -10.33 15.88
C ASN A 10 -8.22 -9.54 16.50
N LEU A 11 -9.44 -9.81 16.00
CA LEU A 11 -10.67 -9.25 16.54
C LEU A 11 -10.89 -9.57 18.02
N ALA A 12 -10.19 -10.58 18.57
CA ALA A 12 -10.26 -10.92 20.00
C ALA A 12 -9.61 -9.85 20.91
N LYS A 13 -8.85 -8.91 20.35
CA LYS A 13 -8.29 -7.76 21.09
C LYS A 13 -9.25 -6.57 21.19
N LEU A 14 -10.41 -6.60 20.50
CA LEU A 14 -11.39 -5.54 20.58
C LEU A 14 -12.05 -5.50 21.97
N PRO A 15 -12.43 -4.30 22.46
CA PRO A 15 -13.19 -4.18 23.70
C PRO A 15 -14.55 -4.85 23.57
N GLU A 16 -15.23 -5.06 24.71
CA GLU A 16 -16.61 -5.54 24.71
C GLU A 16 -17.50 -4.62 23.87
N CYS A 17 -18.31 -5.24 23.00
CA CYS A 17 -19.13 -4.49 22.06
C CYS A 17 -20.32 -3.81 22.77
N VAL A 18 -20.20 -2.51 22.97
CA VAL A 18 -21.32 -1.67 23.42
C VAL A 18 -21.79 -0.82 22.23
N CYS A 19 -23.00 -1.05 21.76
CA CYS A 19 -23.55 -0.31 20.62
C CYS A 19 -25.04 0.01 20.77
N GLU A 20 -25.47 1.07 20.11
CA GLU A 20 -26.87 1.50 20.02
C GLU A 20 -27.24 1.93 18.59
N MET A 21 -28.53 1.91 18.26
CA MET A 21 -29.04 2.53 17.03
C MET A 21 -29.48 3.95 17.35
N ARG A 22 -28.95 4.93 16.62
CA ARG A 22 -29.21 6.36 16.87
C ARG A 22 -29.29 7.14 15.57
N TYR A 23 -30.28 8.04 15.47
CA TYR A 23 -30.30 9.07 14.42
C TYR A 23 -29.27 10.14 14.72
N ILE A 24 -28.36 10.40 13.77
CA ILE A 24 -27.31 11.41 13.85
C ILE A 24 -27.42 12.29 12.62
N ASP A 25 -27.36 13.59 12.81
CA ASP A 25 -27.28 14.54 11.69
C ASP A 25 -26.00 14.28 10.89
N SER A 26 -26.11 14.20 9.57
CA SER A 26 -24.97 13.90 8.68
C SER A 26 -23.84 14.92 8.83
N ALA A 27 -24.13 16.17 9.15
CA ALA A 27 -23.13 17.21 9.44
C ALA A 27 -22.21 16.88 10.64
N LEU A 28 -22.65 15.99 11.54
CA LEU A 28 -21.87 15.55 12.71
C LEU A 28 -21.04 14.30 12.44
N LEU A 29 -21.23 13.64 11.29
CA LEU A 29 -20.54 12.43 10.91
C LEU A 29 -19.18 12.75 10.28
N THR A 30 -18.11 12.32 10.92
CA THR A 30 -16.74 12.64 10.48
C THR A 30 -16.03 11.39 9.98
N PRO A 31 -15.73 11.27 8.68
CA PRO A 31 -14.85 10.23 8.18
C PRO A 31 -13.42 10.43 8.67
N CYS A 32 -12.73 9.36 9.04
CA CYS A 32 -11.33 9.46 9.45
C CYS A 32 -10.40 9.29 8.23
N ALA A 33 -9.81 10.38 7.77
CA ALA A 33 -8.93 10.39 6.58
C ALA A 33 -7.65 9.55 6.76
N GLU A 34 -7.27 9.21 7.99
CA GLU A 34 -6.02 8.49 8.25
C GLU A 34 -6.08 7.01 7.86
N TYR A 35 -7.23 6.35 7.98
CA TYR A 35 -7.40 4.96 7.60
C TYR A 35 -8.46 4.74 6.51
N GLN A 36 -9.36 5.69 6.29
CA GLN A 36 -10.35 5.58 5.23
C GLN A 36 -9.77 5.98 3.86
N ARG A 37 -10.35 5.41 2.82
CA ARG A 37 -10.03 5.79 1.45
C ARG A 37 -10.68 7.13 1.08
N VAL A 38 -10.09 7.78 0.09
CA VAL A 38 -10.69 8.96 -0.54
C VAL A 38 -12.03 8.58 -1.16
N LEU A 39 -13.03 9.43 -0.95
CA LEU A 39 -14.37 9.27 -1.50
C LEU A 39 -14.30 9.12 -3.03
N ARG A 40 -14.97 8.09 -3.55
CA ARG A 40 -15.05 7.88 -5.01
C ARG A 40 -16.36 8.46 -5.53
N THR A 41 -16.32 9.66 -6.07
CA THR A 41 -17.48 10.39 -6.60
C THR A 41 -18.34 9.52 -7.53
N ARG A 42 -17.73 8.78 -8.45
CA ARG A 42 -18.44 7.86 -9.34
C ARG A 42 -19.23 6.78 -8.58
N LYS A 43 -18.69 6.26 -7.48
CA LYS A 43 -19.38 5.25 -6.67
C LYS A 43 -20.57 5.84 -5.91
N VAL A 44 -20.46 7.07 -5.46
CA VAL A 44 -21.58 7.81 -4.85
C VAL A 44 -22.69 8.05 -5.88
N GLU A 45 -22.36 8.46 -7.10
CA GLU A 45 -23.30 8.63 -8.19
C GLU A 45 -24.01 7.31 -8.56
N GLU A 46 -23.27 6.22 -8.68
CA GLU A 46 -23.82 4.88 -8.94
C GLU A 46 -24.80 4.43 -7.84
N ILE A 47 -24.46 4.65 -6.56
CA ILE A 47 -25.32 4.32 -5.42
C ILE A 47 -26.55 5.25 -5.42
N SER A 48 -26.37 6.54 -5.62
CA SER A 48 -27.46 7.52 -5.61
C SER A 48 -28.49 7.27 -6.71
N ALA A 49 -28.05 6.82 -7.89
CA ALA A 49 -28.94 6.53 -9.01
C ALA A 49 -29.90 5.36 -8.77
N THR A 50 -29.51 4.42 -7.87
CA THR A 50 -30.29 3.23 -7.52
C THR A 50 -30.59 3.15 -6.03
N PHE A 51 -30.48 4.27 -5.33
CA PHE A 51 -30.59 4.33 -3.88
C PHE A 51 -31.97 3.87 -3.40
N SER A 52 -31.96 2.99 -2.41
CA SER A 52 -33.17 2.52 -1.74
C SER A 52 -32.87 2.25 -0.27
N GLU A 53 -33.64 2.83 0.62
CA GLU A 53 -33.53 2.59 2.06
C GLU A 53 -33.77 1.11 2.43
N TYR A 54 -34.51 0.35 1.61
CA TYR A 54 -34.70 -1.09 1.82
C TYR A 54 -33.42 -1.91 1.64
N VAL A 55 -32.42 -1.39 0.93
CA VAL A 55 -31.19 -2.08 0.59
C VAL A 55 -29.95 -1.43 1.25
N ALA A 56 -30.09 -0.17 1.63
CA ALA A 56 -28.99 0.60 2.21
C ALA A 56 -28.70 0.13 3.65
N ASN A 57 -27.45 -0.19 3.94
CA ASN A 57 -27.02 -0.52 5.30
C ASN A 57 -26.90 0.74 6.15
N GLU A 58 -27.09 0.58 7.45
CA GLU A 58 -26.83 1.64 8.43
C GLU A 58 -25.32 1.87 8.55
N PRO A 59 -24.85 3.14 8.49
CA PRO A 59 -23.46 3.47 8.73
C PRO A 59 -23.02 3.03 10.13
N ARG A 60 -21.76 2.55 10.22
CA ARG A 60 -21.13 2.19 11.49
C ARG A 60 -20.23 3.31 11.97
N VAL A 61 -20.48 3.75 13.18
CA VAL A 61 -19.90 4.95 13.74
C VAL A 61 -19.34 4.68 15.12
N SER A 62 -18.15 5.17 15.40
CA SER A 62 -17.56 5.18 16.74
C SER A 62 -17.77 6.54 17.39
N TYR A 63 -18.28 6.55 18.62
CA TYR A 63 -18.35 7.77 19.41
C TYR A 63 -17.12 7.87 20.31
N ARG A 64 -16.23 8.82 19.97
CA ARG A 64 -14.96 9.03 20.66
C ARG A 64 -14.62 10.53 20.69
N ASP A 65 -14.10 11.01 21.80
CA ASP A 65 -13.66 12.40 21.98
C ASP A 65 -14.76 13.42 21.66
N GLY A 66 -16.02 13.08 21.97
CA GLY A 66 -17.18 13.97 21.72
C GLY A 66 -17.60 14.04 20.24
N ARG A 67 -17.09 13.16 19.38
CA ARG A 67 -17.35 13.16 17.93
C ARG A 67 -17.77 11.78 17.43
N TYR A 68 -18.49 11.78 16.32
CA TYR A 68 -18.93 10.57 15.62
C TYR A 68 -17.99 10.27 14.46
N HIS A 69 -17.15 9.27 14.63
CA HIS A 69 -16.19 8.82 13.62
C HIS A 69 -16.77 7.69 12.79
N VAL A 70 -17.01 7.94 11.50
CA VAL A 70 -17.52 6.91 10.58
C VAL A 70 -16.37 5.95 10.25
N PHE A 71 -16.54 4.66 10.46
CA PHE A 71 -15.58 3.65 10.02
C PHE A 71 -16.14 2.69 8.94
N ASP A 72 -17.47 2.74 8.69
CA ASP A 72 -18.09 2.04 7.56
C ASP A 72 -19.34 2.79 7.08
N GLY A 73 -19.64 2.74 5.78
CA GLY A 73 -20.83 3.33 5.18
C GLY A 73 -20.67 4.77 4.65
N GLN A 74 -19.45 5.30 4.51
CA GLN A 74 -19.22 6.66 4.01
C GLN A 74 -19.93 6.94 2.67
N ASN A 75 -19.81 6.04 1.67
CA ASN A 75 -20.47 6.22 0.39
C ASN A 75 -22.01 6.23 0.51
N THR A 76 -22.56 5.50 1.47
CA THR A 76 -24.01 5.46 1.73
C THR A 76 -24.48 6.76 2.38
N ILE A 77 -23.68 7.36 3.27
CA ILE A 77 -23.96 8.69 3.85
C ILE A 77 -24.02 9.73 2.73
N GLU A 78 -22.99 9.78 1.88
CA GLU A 78 -22.94 10.74 0.76
C GLU A 78 -24.07 10.54 -0.25
N ALA A 79 -24.44 9.27 -0.52
CA ALA A 79 -25.58 8.99 -1.39
C ALA A 79 -26.91 9.49 -0.78
N ARG A 80 -27.12 9.35 0.54
CA ARG A 80 -28.28 9.89 1.23
C ARG A 80 -28.33 11.42 1.14
N ILE A 81 -27.20 12.08 1.36
CA ILE A 81 -27.09 13.55 1.23
C ILE A 81 -27.40 13.95 -0.22
N ALA A 82 -26.83 13.28 -1.22
CA ALA A 82 -27.09 13.56 -2.63
C ALA A 82 -28.58 13.38 -2.99
N CYS A 83 -29.23 12.31 -2.51
CA CYS A 83 -30.66 12.08 -2.71
C CYS A 83 -31.54 13.11 -1.97
N ASN A 84 -31.01 13.72 -0.92
CA ASN A 84 -31.66 14.81 -0.17
C ASN A 84 -31.37 16.22 -0.77
N GLY A 85 -30.97 16.27 -2.04
CA GLY A 85 -30.68 17.53 -2.72
C GLY A 85 -29.38 18.20 -2.28
N GLY A 86 -28.46 17.45 -1.69
CA GLY A 86 -27.18 17.96 -1.17
C GLY A 86 -27.26 18.58 0.22
N HIS A 87 -28.41 18.43 0.92
CA HIS A 87 -28.62 18.95 2.26
C HIS A 87 -28.40 17.86 3.32
N ASP A 88 -27.89 18.28 4.47
CA ASP A 88 -27.74 17.40 5.63
C ASP A 88 -29.08 16.84 6.10
N LEU A 89 -29.06 15.66 6.68
CA LEU A 89 -30.24 14.97 7.16
C LEU A 89 -29.89 14.04 8.33
N PRO A 90 -30.87 13.70 9.20
CA PRO A 90 -30.71 12.67 10.20
C PRO A 90 -30.58 11.29 9.54
N ILE A 91 -29.49 10.57 9.84
CA ILE A 91 -29.20 9.23 9.35
C ILE A 91 -29.21 8.26 10.53
N LEU A 92 -29.93 7.13 10.39
CA LEU A 92 -29.88 6.06 11.37
C LEU A 92 -28.51 5.37 11.28
N CYS A 93 -27.76 5.43 12.37
CA CYS A 93 -26.42 4.88 12.48
C CYS A 93 -26.34 3.83 13.59
N LYS A 94 -25.49 2.82 13.40
CA LYS A 94 -25.07 1.94 14.48
C LYS A 94 -23.85 2.55 15.17
N VAL A 95 -24.04 3.05 16.38
CA VAL A 95 -23.02 3.76 17.16
C VAL A 95 -22.35 2.80 18.13
N PHE A 96 -21.03 2.74 18.09
CA PHE A 96 -20.18 1.95 18.97
C PHE A 96 -19.49 2.86 19.97
N HIS A 97 -19.40 2.40 21.22
CA HIS A 97 -18.76 3.09 22.31
C HIS A 97 -17.51 2.33 22.79
N GLY A 98 -16.52 3.07 23.29
CA GLY A 98 -15.29 2.47 23.84
C GLY A 98 -14.25 2.01 22.83
N LEU A 99 -14.44 2.28 21.54
CA LEU A 99 -13.43 2.01 20.52
C LEU A 99 -12.34 3.07 20.52
N SER A 100 -11.09 2.64 20.41
CA SER A 100 -9.98 3.51 20.08
C SER A 100 -9.88 3.73 18.57
N LYS A 101 -9.10 4.72 18.12
CA LYS A 101 -8.80 4.93 16.70
C LYS A 101 -8.18 3.71 16.04
N LYS A 102 -7.37 2.96 16.79
CA LYS A 102 -6.76 1.70 16.36
C LYS A 102 -7.82 0.63 16.10
N ASP A 103 -8.80 0.51 16.99
CA ASP A 103 -9.92 -0.43 16.82
C ASP A 103 -10.78 -0.06 15.61
N GLU A 104 -11.05 1.23 15.41
CA GLU A 104 -11.76 1.75 14.23
C GLU A 104 -11.04 1.36 12.92
N ALA A 105 -9.71 1.56 12.86
CA ALA A 105 -8.90 1.20 11.71
C ALA A 105 -8.91 -0.32 11.44
N LEU A 106 -8.84 -1.13 12.50
CA LEU A 106 -8.95 -2.59 12.43
C LEU A 106 -10.31 -3.01 11.86
N LEU A 107 -11.39 -2.46 12.40
CA LEU A 107 -12.75 -2.77 11.95
C LEU A 107 -12.98 -2.33 10.51
N PHE A 108 -12.49 -1.14 10.12
CA PHE A 108 -12.51 -0.69 8.74
C PHE A 108 -11.80 -1.68 7.79
N ALA A 109 -10.60 -2.13 8.15
CA ALA A 109 -9.83 -3.07 7.33
C ALA A 109 -10.56 -4.41 7.17
N VAL A 110 -11.14 -4.95 8.24
CA VAL A 110 -11.92 -6.19 8.21
C VAL A 110 -13.19 -6.03 7.38
N GLN A 111 -13.99 -5.02 7.67
CA GLN A 111 -15.27 -4.78 7.00
C GLN A 111 -15.09 -4.55 5.49
N THR A 112 -14.12 -3.73 5.12
CA THR A 112 -13.85 -3.43 3.72
C THR A 112 -13.24 -4.61 2.99
N GLY A 113 -12.40 -5.42 3.66
CA GLY A 113 -11.83 -6.65 3.10
C GLY A 113 -12.87 -7.73 2.79
N ILE A 114 -14.05 -7.68 3.44
CA ILE A 114 -15.17 -8.58 3.14
C ILE A 114 -16.04 -8.05 1.98
N SER A 115 -16.21 -6.74 1.88
CA SER A 115 -17.16 -6.13 0.93
C SER A 115 -16.52 -5.59 -0.35
N THR A 116 -15.24 -5.23 -0.33
CA THR A 116 -14.52 -4.66 -1.49
C THR A 116 -13.02 -4.84 -1.28
N ASP A 117 -12.29 -5.29 -2.30
CA ASP A 117 -10.84 -5.39 -2.23
C ASP A 117 -10.20 -4.01 -2.02
N LEU A 118 -9.49 -3.86 -0.91
CA LEU A 118 -8.62 -2.70 -0.68
C LEU A 118 -7.44 -2.73 -1.65
N THR A 119 -7.06 -1.58 -2.16
CA THR A 119 -5.74 -1.44 -2.81
C THR A 119 -4.64 -1.71 -1.79
N ALA A 120 -3.45 -2.06 -2.26
CA ALA A 120 -2.32 -2.31 -1.36
C ALA A 120 -1.96 -1.09 -0.50
N GLY A 121 -2.12 0.13 -1.04
CA GLY A 121 -1.89 1.37 -0.29
C GLY A 121 -2.94 1.62 0.79
N GLU A 122 -4.22 1.42 0.46
CA GLU A 122 -5.32 1.54 1.43
C GLU A 122 -5.17 0.52 2.56
N ARG A 123 -4.77 -0.72 2.22
CA ARG A 123 -4.54 -1.76 3.21
C ARG A 123 -3.36 -1.42 4.12
N LEU A 124 -2.20 -1.08 3.55
CA LEU A 124 -1.02 -0.72 4.33
C LEU A 124 -1.29 0.46 5.24
N ARG A 125 -2.04 1.47 4.77
CA ARG A 125 -2.45 2.61 5.61
C ARG A 125 -3.28 2.18 6.83
N ALA A 126 -4.26 1.31 6.62
CA ALA A 126 -5.10 0.80 7.71
C ALA A 126 -4.27 -0.03 8.71
N ASP A 127 -3.37 -0.90 8.21
CA ASP A 127 -2.50 -1.73 9.04
C ASP A 127 -1.51 -0.88 9.87
N ILE A 128 -0.98 0.23 9.31
CA ILE A 128 -0.14 1.19 10.06
C ILE A 128 -0.94 1.82 11.22
N VAL A 129 -2.16 2.28 10.97
CA VAL A 129 -3.01 2.90 12.01
C VAL A 129 -3.43 1.87 13.05
N ALA A 130 -3.63 0.62 12.64
CA ALA A 130 -3.89 -0.51 13.53
C ALA A 130 -2.64 -0.98 14.31
N GLU A 131 -1.47 -0.34 14.07
CA GLU A 131 -0.18 -0.70 14.67
C GLU A 131 0.17 -2.18 14.47
N ASP A 132 -0.13 -2.72 13.28
CA ASP A 132 0.31 -4.07 12.91
C ASP A 132 1.84 -4.12 12.88
N GLU A 133 2.42 -5.03 13.67
CA GLU A 133 3.87 -5.09 13.85
C GLU A 133 4.64 -5.33 12.55
N ASP A 134 4.11 -6.20 11.69
CA ASP A 134 4.75 -6.58 10.42
C ASP A 134 4.68 -5.41 9.42
N ALA A 135 3.54 -4.73 9.34
CA ALA A 135 3.36 -3.55 8.50
C ALA A 135 4.25 -2.39 8.98
N CYS A 136 4.31 -2.12 10.29
CA CYS A 136 5.16 -1.08 10.85
C CYS A 136 6.65 -1.36 10.61
N ALA A 137 7.09 -2.61 10.78
CA ALA A 137 8.46 -3.02 10.52
C ALA A 137 8.83 -2.89 9.03
N PHE A 138 7.93 -3.26 8.13
CA PHE A 138 8.10 -3.11 6.69
C PHE A 138 8.22 -1.63 6.27
N VAL A 139 7.37 -0.78 6.82
CA VAL A 139 7.43 0.69 6.58
C VAL A 139 8.75 1.26 7.10
N ALA A 140 9.11 0.95 8.35
CA ALA A 140 10.37 1.44 8.94
C ALA A 140 11.60 0.99 8.15
N ALA A 141 11.63 -0.26 7.68
CA ALA A 141 12.69 -0.78 6.82
C ALA A 141 12.80 -0.03 5.48
N THR A 142 11.66 0.38 4.93
CA THR A 142 11.62 1.16 3.69
C THR A 142 12.09 2.60 3.90
N GLU A 143 11.56 3.28 4.92
CA GLU A 143 11.91 4.67 5.25
C GLU A 143 13.37 4.85 5.62
N ALA A 144 13.99 3.85 6.25
CA ALA A 144 15.42 3.83 6.52
C ALA A 144 16.32 3.89 5.26
N THR A 145 15.75 3.68 4.07
CA THR A 145 16.46 3.80 2.78
C THR A 145 16.27 5.16 2.10
N GLY A 146 15.44 6.04 2.66
CA GLY A 146 15.05 7.33 2.09
C GLY A 146 13.81 7.25 1.16
N ALA A 147 13.31 6.06 0.84
CA ALA A 147 12.07 5.89 0.10
C ALA A 147 10.85 5.81 1.04
N THR A 148 9.67 6.14 0.52
CA THR A 148 8.39 6.01 1.22
C THR A 148 7.37 5.25 0.34
N PHE A 149 6.14 5.05 0.82
CA PHE A 149 5.08 4.42 0.03
C PHE A 149 4.08 5.42 -0.53
N ALA A 150 3.63 5.17 -1.75
CA ALA A 150 2.51 5.88 -2.38
C ALA A 150 1.18 5.32 -1.84
N LEU A 151 0.84 5.63 -0.59
CA LEU A 151 -0.38 5.12 0.08
C LEU A 151 -1.67 5.66 -0.54
N ASP A 152 -1.58 6.80 -1.23
CA ASP A 152 -2.66 7.44 -1.99
C ASP A 152 -2.84 6.86 -3.40
N GLY A 153 -1.95 5.95 -3.81
CA GLY A 153 -1.93 5.37 -5.15
C GLY A 153 -1.36 6.31 -6.22
N ILE A 154 -0.81 7.47 -5.84
CA ILE A 154 -0.23 8.45 -6.76
C ILE A 154 1.27 8.19 -6.90
N ARG A 155 1.70 7.93 -8.13
CA ARG A 155 3.10 7.75 -8.45
C ARG A 155 3.84 9.08 -8.37
N ALA A 156 4.91 9.13 -7.57
CA ALA A 156 5.72 10.32 -7.37
C ALA A 156 7.18 9.95 -7.10
N GLU A 157 8.07 10.93 -7.15
CA GLU A 157 9.46 10.78 -6.73
C GLU A 157 9.54 10.33 -5.27
N TRP A 158 10.54 9.51 -4.95
CA TRP A 158 10.79 8.94 -3.62
C TRP A 158 9.68 8.03 -3.09
N LYS A 159 8.66 7.71 -3.90
CA LYS A 159 7.51 6.90 -3.50
C LYS A 159 7.43 5.56 -4.24
N ILE A 160 7.39 4.49 -3.49
CA ILE A 160 7.14 3.15 -4.00
C ILE A 160 5.64 2.96 -4.22
N TYR A 161 5.24 2.87 -5.48
CA TYR A 161 3.87 2.63 -5.88
C TYR A 161 3.50 1.13 -5.87
N CYS A 162 4.44 0.26 -6.23
CA CYS A 162 4.20 -1.19 -6.32
C CYS A 162 4.37 -1.88 -4.95
N ILE A 163 3.57 -1.47 -3.97
CA ILE A 163 3.63 -1.92 -2.57
C ILE A 163 3.59 -3.44 -2.45
N ARG A 164 2.74 -4.13 -3.22
CA ARG A 164 2.67 -5.60 -3.21
C ARG A 164 4.00 -6.25 -3.56
N SER A 165 4.67 -5.75 -4.59
CA SER A 165 5.98 -6.25 -5.00
C SER A 165 7.05 -5.99 -3.93
N ALA A 166 7.06 -4.79 -3.35
CA ALA A 166 7.97 -4.44 -2.28
C ALA A 166 7.77 -5.32 -1.04
N TYR A 167 6.52 -5.55 -0.64
CA TYR A 167 6.21 -6.44 0.49
C TYR A 167 6.60 -7.90 0.21
N TYR A 168 6.32 -8.40 -1.00
CA TYR A 168 6.77 -9.72 -1.42
C TYR A 168 8.29 -9.88 -1.29
N ILE A 169 9.05 -8.88 -1.75
CA ILE A 169 10.51 -8.87 -1.66
C ILE A 169 10.94 -8.86 -0.18
N TYR A 170 10.38 -7.98 0.63
CA TYR A 170 10.67 -7.89 2.05
C TYR A 170 10.47 -9.21 2.78
N LYS A 171 9.36 -9.90 2.52
CA LYS A 171 9.03 -11.20 3.17
C LYS A 171 9.88 -12.35 2.68
N ASN A 172 10.26 -12.38 1.40
CA ASN A 172 10.94 -13.55 0.82
C ASN A 172 12.47 -13.43 0.86
N TYR A 173 13.02 -12.22 0.83
CA TYR A 173 14.48 -12.00 0.86
C TYR A 173 14.99 -11.50 2.22
N GLY A 174 14.09 -11.07 3.10
CA GLY A 174 14.43 -10.49 4.39
C GLY A 174 14.77 -9.00 4.31
N SER A 175 14.73 -8.35 5.49
CA SER A 175 14.91 -6.91 5.63
C SER A 175 16.25 -6.42 5.11
N ASP A 176 17.35 -7.15 5.36
CA ASP A 176 18.71 -6.73 4.99
C ASP A 176 18.89 -6.60 3.48
N ILE A 177 18.50 -7.66 2.73
CA ILE A 177 18.60 -7.67 1.26
C ILE A 177 17.64 -6.65 0.65
N TYR A 178 16.44 -6.54 1.21
CA TYR A 178 15.46 -5.55 0.78
C TYR A 178 15.97 -4.12 0.93
N GLN A 179 16.50 -3.77 2.10
CA GLN A 179 17.07 -2.43 2.34
C GLN A 179 18.28 -2.14 1.48
N GLU A 180 19.20 -3.11 1.33
CA GLU A 180 20.38 -2.94 0.48
C GLU A 180 19.99 -2.68 -0.98
N ALA A 181 19.03 -3.44 -1.52
CA ALA A 181 18.52 -3.24 -2.86
C ALA A 181 17.87 -1.86 -3.04
N LEU A 182 17.05 -1.42 -2.06
CA LEU A 182 16.44 -0.10 -2.10
C LEU A 182 17.47 1.04 -2.00
N LYS A 183 18.48 0.92 -1.14
CA LYS A 183 19.56 1.91 -1.05
C LYS A 183 20.30 2.05 -2.37
N ILE A 184 20.61 0.95 -3.04
CA ILE A 184 21.22 0.96 -4.37
C ILE A 184 20.32 1.68 -5.38
N ILE A 185 19.02 1.40 -5.39
CA ILE A 185 18.04 2.04 -6.28
C ILE A 185 17.96 3.54 -6.01
N VAL A 186 17.85 3.94 -4.75
CA VAL A 186 17.78 5.35 -4.34
C VAL A 186 19.04 6.09 -4.74
N GLU A 187 20.21 5.53 -4.47
CA GLU A 187 21.50 6.16 -4.79
C GLU A 187 21.79 6.22 -6.29
N ALA A 188 21.38 5.19 -7.05
CA ALA A 188 21.59 5.16 -8.50
C ALA A 188 20.72 6.17 -9.25
N TRP A 189 19.47 6.35 -8.83
CA TRP A 189 18.50 7.15 -9.58
C TRP A 189 17.85 8.29 -8.79
N TRP A 190 18.37 8.56 -7.62
CA TRP A 190 18.02 9.72 -6.81
C TRP A 190 16.52 9.93 -6.62
N GLY A 191 15.81 8.84 -6.32
CA GLY A 191 14.37 8.87 -6.04
C GLY A 191 13.47 9.00 -7.27
N ASP A 192 14.00 8.89 -8.49
CA ASP A 192 13.18 8.88 -9.73
C ASP A 192 12.04 7.87 -9.63
N SER A 193 10.83 8.30 -9.93
CA SER A 193 9.62 7.46 -9.81
C SER A 193 9.67 6.20 -10.69
N ASP A 194 10.42 6.20 -11.79
CA ASP A 194 10.59 5.06 -12.67
C ASP A 194 11.56 4.01 -12.10
N SER A 195 12.41 4.42 -11.14
CA SER A 195 13.33 3.50 -10.46
C SER A 195 12.59 2.53 -9.51
N PHE A 196 11.40 2.89 -9.06
CA PHE A 196 10.54 2.06 -8.21
C PHE A 196 9.54 1.19 -8.99
N LEU A 197 9.77 0.95 -10.28
CA LEU A 197 9.01 -0.05 -11.04
C LEU A 197 9.22 -1.46 -10.46
N SER A 198 8.17 -2.26 -10.41
CA SER A 198 8.20 -3.62 -9.85
C SER A 198 9.35 -4.46 -10.42
N GLY A 199 9.57 -4.40 -11.74
CA GLY A 199 10.66 -5.12 -12.38
C GLY A 199 12.05 -4.68 -11.92
N ILE A 200 12.25 -3.39 -11.68
CA ILE A 200 13.52 -2.84 -11.15
C ILE A 200 13.73 -3.33 -9.72
N LEU A 201 12.71 -3.22 -8.85
CA LEU A 201 12.80 -3.72 -7.48
C LEU A 201 13.18 -5.20 -7.44
N HIS A 202 12.46 -6.05 -8.18
CA HIS A 202 12.74 -7.49 -8.25
C HIS A 202 14.12 -7.79 -8.84
N GLY A 203 14.52 -7.10 -9.91
CA GLY A 203 15.79 -7.32 -10.59
C GLY A 203 17.00 -6.96 -9.73
N VAL A 204 16.99 -5.77 -9.11
CA VAL A 204 18.08 -5.33 -8.22
C VAL A 204 18.16 -6.22 -6.98
N THR A 205 17.01 -6.54 -6.36
CA THR A 205 17.00 -7.45 -5.22
C THR A 205 17.57 -8.81 -5.54
N ARG A 206 17.16 -9.40 -6.68
CA ARG A 206 17.67 -10.70 -7.10
C ARG A 206 19.16 -10.67 -7.42
N PHE A 207 19.65 -9.58 -8.01
CA PHE A 207 21.08 -9.37 -8.24
C PHE A 207 21.84 -9.32 -6.91
N VAL A 208 21.40 -8.49 -5.97
CA VAL A 208 22.02 -8.37 -4.63
C VAL A 208 22.04 -9.70 -3.91
N ALA A 209 20.91 -10.44 -3.92
CA ALA A 209 20.82 -11.74 -3.25
C ALA A 209 21.75 -12.78 -3.90
N MET A 210 21.86 -12.79 -5.24
CA MET A 210 22.62 -13.78 -5.99
C MET A 210 24.13 -13.56 -5.95
N TYR A 211 24.57 -12.28 -5.88
CA TYR A 211 25.97 -11.90 -5.94
C TYR A 211 26.48 -11.23 -4.66
N ARG A 212 25.83 -11.47 -3.52
CA ARG A 212 25.95 -10.75 -2.25
C ARG A 212 27.38 -10.32 -1.89
N ASP A 213 28.35 -11.23 -1.99
CA ASP A 213 29.75 -10.99 -1.58
C ASP A 213 30.71 -10.86 -2.78
N GLU A 214 30.19 -10.73 -3.98
CA GLU A 214 30.98 -10.80 -5.21
C GLU A 214 30.95 -9.50 -6.03
N TYR A 215 29.97 -8.60 -5.77
CA TYR A 215 29.88 -7.33 -6.50
C TYR A 215 30.42 -6.15 -5.71
N SER A 216 30.95 -5.14 -6.41
CA SER A 216 31.19 -3.83 -5.82
C SER A 216 29.94 -2.99 -5.89
N ARG A 217 29.47 -2.54 -4.71
CA ARG A 217 28.29 -1.71 -4.56
C ARG A 217 28.45 -0.37 -5.31
N GLU A 218 29.61 0.28 -5.14
CA GLU A 218 29.91 1.57 -5.78
C GLU A 218 29.88 1.43 -7.31
N ARG A 219 30.44 0.33 -7.82
CA ARG A 219 30.42 0.03 -9.27
C ARG A 219 28.99 -0.17 -9.75
N LEU A 220 28.16 -0.92 -9.02
CA LEU A 220 26.78 -1.17 -9.41
C LEU A 220 26.00 0.16 -9.49
N ILE A 221 26.09 1.00 -8.48
CA ILE A 221 25.43 2.31 -8.43
C ILE A 221 25.90 3.18 -9.60
N ALA A 222 27.23 3.33 -9.78
CA ALA A 222 27.79 4.12 -10.85
C ALA A 222 27.38 3.66 -12.25
N ARG A 223 27.23 2.34 -12.45
CA ARG A 223 26.78 1.77 -13.73
C ARG A 223 25.27 1.95 -13.93
N LEU A 224 24.49 1.71 -12.91
CA LEU A 224 23.03 1.87 -13.00
C LEU A 224 22.63 3.32 -13.24
N SER A 225 23.31 4.28 -12.62
CA SER A 225 23.04 5.73 -12.78
C SER A 225 23.21 6.23 -14.23
N THR A 226 23.95 5.51 -15.07
CA THR A 226 24.11 5.87 -16.49
C THR A 226 22.97 5.40 -17.38
N VAL A 227 22.04 4.57 -16.86
CA VAL A 227 20.94 3.97 -17.64
C VAL A 227 19.61 4.29 -17.00
N HIS A 228 18.71 4.88 -17.77
CA HIS A 228 17.38 5.19 -17.27
C HIS A 228 16.57 3.90 -16.96
N PRO A 229 15.82 3.81 -15.82
CA PRO A 229 15.10 2.60 -15.42
C PRO A 229 14.14 2.04 -16.47
N LYS A 230 13.45 2.93 -17.21
CA LYS A 230 12.57 2.49 -18.33
C LYS A 230 13.33 1.76 -19.44
N THR A 231 14.59 2.11 -19.69
CA THR A 231 15.43 1.43 -20.69
C THR A 231 15.71 0.01 -20.24
N ILE A 232 16.04 -0.20 -18.97
CA ILE A 232 16.24 -1.54 -18.38
C ILE A 232 14.95 -2.35 -18.53
N THR A 233 13.82 -1.80 -18.16
CA THR A 233 12.51 -2.47 -18.29
C THR A 233 12.15 -2.79 -19.74
N LYS A 234 12.41 -1.86 -20.67
CA LYS A 234 12.19 -2.08 -22.11
C LYS A 234 13.05 -3.22 -22.66
N ASN A 235 14.32 -3.28 -22.27
CA ASN A 235 15.23 -4.34 -22.69
C ASN A 235 14.86 -5.68 -22.06
N ALA A 236 14.55 -5.70 -20.76
CA ALA A 236 14.10 -6.92 -20.06
C ALA A 236 12.88 -7.59 -20.70
N ARG A 237 12.01 -6.84 -21.38
CA ARG A 237 10.85 -7.41 -22.10
C ARG A 237 11.24 -8.28 -23.30
N LYS A 238 12.46 -8.15 -23.81
CA LYS A 238 12.97 -8.94 -24.92
C LYS A 238 13.58 -10.27 -24.46
N ASP A 239 13.87 -10.39 -23.17
CA ASP A 239 14.44 -11.58 -22.56
C ASP A 239 13.36 -12.60 -22.18
N THR A 240 13.75 -13.86 -22.07
CA THR A 240 12.92 -14.97 -21.60
C THR A 240 13.05 -15.16 -20.09
N GLY A 241 12.03 -15.73 -19.45
CA GLY A 241 12.01 -15.98 -18.01
C GLY A 241 11.00 -15.11 -17.26
N ASN A 242 10.98 -15.21 -15.93
CA ASN A 242 10.12 -14.40 -15.09
C ASN A 242 10.64 -12.95 -14.98
N THR A 243 9.84 -12.06 -14.43
CA THR A 243 10.16 -10.62 -14.36
C THR A 243 11.46 -10.36 -13.60
N ALA A 244 11.70 -11.06 -12.49
CA ALA A 244 12.92 -10.89 -11.70
C ALA A 244 14.17 -11.30 -12.46
N ASP A 245 14.13 -12.47 -13.12
CA ASP A 245 15.26 -12.99 -13.89
C ASP A 245 15.62 -12.09 -15.08
N ARG A 246 14.62 -11.64 -15.83
CA ARG A 246 14.83 -10.76 -16.98
C ARG A 246 15.48 -9.43 -16.60
N HIS A 247 14.99 -8.80 -15.52
CA HIS A 247 15.55 -7.54 -15.04
C HIS A 247 16.94 -7.75 -14.41
N MET A 248 17.13 -8.82 -13.63
CA MET A 248 18.43 -9.16 -13.05
C MET A 248 19.48 -9.37 -14.13
N LYS A 249 19.13 -10.05 -15.22
CA LYS A 249 20.04 -10.24 -16.38
C LYS A 249 20.48 -8.90 -16.97
N GLN A 250 19.56 -7.98 -17.19
CA GLN A 250 19.87 -6.63 -17.68
C GLN A 250 20.78 -5.86 -16.70
N ILE A 251 20.54 -5.98 -15.40
CA ILE A 251 21.36 -5.35 -14.35
C ILE A 251 22.78 -5.97 -14.37
N LEU A 252 22.89 -7.27 -14.52
CA LEU A 252 24.18 -7.96 -14.66
C LEU A 252 24.96 -7.49 -15.90
N GLU A 253 24.29 -7.35 -17.05
CA GLU A 253 24.89 -6.84 -18.28
C GLU A 253 25.40 -5.39 -18.10
N ILE A 254 24.63 -4.53 -17.43
CA ILE A 254 25.02 -3.16 -17.10
C ILE A 254 26.22 -3.15 -16.14
N TYR A 255 26.18 -3.96 -15.08
CA TYR A 255 27.28 -4.08 -14.12
C TYR A 255 28.57 -4.52 -14.81
N ASN A 256 28.53 -5.55 -15.62
CA ASN A 256 29.68 -6.09 -16.32
C ASN A 256 30.25 -5.09 -17.35
N GLY A 257 29.37 -4.50 -18.16
CA GLY A 257 29.79 -3.62 -19.25
C GLY A 257 30.82 -4.32 -20.16
N SER A 258 31.87 -3.60 -20.56
CA SER A 258 32.96 -4.14 -21.37
C SER A 258 34.17 -4.66 -20.56
N SER A 259 34.07 -4.63 -19.22
CA SER A 259 35.19 -5.06 -18.35
C SER A 259 35.29 -6.59 -18.31
N ARG A 260 36.50 -7.11 -18.56
CA ARG A 260 36.78 -8.54 -18.42
C ARG A 260 37.21 -8.92 -17.00
N SER A 261 37.90 -8.04 -16.29
CA SER A 261 38.49 -8.32 -14.97
C SER A 261 37.50 -8.19 -13.81
N LEU A 262 36.42 -7.46 -13.99
CA LEU A 262 35.41 -7.18 -12.94
C LEU A 262 34.03 -7.73 -13.32
N SER A 263 33.96 -8.59 -14.33
CA SER A 263 32.68 -9.17 -14.73
C SER A 263 32.30 -10.35 -13.85
N LEU A 264 31.02 -10.39 -13.47
CA LEU A 264 30.40 -11.48 -12.75
C LEU A 264 29.88 -12.55 -13.74
N PRO A 265 29.97 -13.84 -13.39
CA PRO A 265 29.43 -14.90 -14.22
C PRO A 265 27.90 -14.90 -14.20
N VAL A 266 27.30 -15.40 -15.27
CA VAL A 266 25.85 -15.66 -15.29
C VAL A 266 25.56 -16.86 -14.38
N LYS A 267 24.87 -16.64 -13.28
CA LYS A 267 24.35 -17.70 -12.40
C LYS A 267 22.93 -18.11 -12.84
N ARG A 268 22.60 -19.37 -12.67
CA ARG A 268 21.30 -19.95 -13.01
C ARG A 268 20.47 -20.22 -11.74
#